data_ef8309e257dc9a5e12e60bbc5a1a0b81
#
_entry.id   ef8309e257dc9a5e12e60bbc5a1a0b81
#
_cell.length_a   1.000
_cell.length_b   1.000
_cell.length_c   1.000
_cell.angle_alpha   90.00
_cell.angle_beta   90.00
_cell.angle_gamma   90.00
#
_symmetry.space_group_name_H-M   'P 1'
#
loop_
_entity.id
_entity.type
_entity.pdbx_description
1 polymer ?
#
loop_
_entity_poly.entity_id
_entity_poly.type
_entity_poly.pdbx_seq_one_letter_code
_entity_poly.pdbx_strand_id
1 'polypeptide(L)'
;YAAQLEAAGVQVLDCPFDHYRVDAALEWSLAFYKLCAMEWVLAHTAYARCALLDVDTYTQYPYTDLWREADEAVLLYQVPHAANQPMAAAISRNYARLYGGQPVLTHFGGELIAGSRARLADFMAECAGVYRTMNEKGLRPHEGDEFITCAAAYRSLLAGRPVRAANAYIFRYWVGARFYFVSTNYCNDPVCIFHLPGGKNRQLRVLYRRYAKRGAFPPREKVYRLCC
;
A
#
# COMPACT_ATOMS: atom_id res chain seq x y z
N TYR A 1 22.31 1.15 -10.01
CA TYR A 1 20.85 0.93 -10.15
C TYR A 1 20.15 2.18 -10.69
N ALA A 2 20.43 3.41 -10.22
CA ALA A 2 19.80 4.64 -10.70
C ALA A 2 19.91 4.78 -12.23
N ALA A 3 21.11 4.71 -12.79
CA ALA A 3 21.33 4.78 -14.23
C ALA A 3 20.58 3.71 -15.05
N GLN A 4 20.37 2.51 -14.49
CA GLN A 4 19.60 1.45 -15.14
C GLN A 4 18.09 1.76 -15.14
N LEU A 5 17.58 2.34 -14.07
CA LEU A 5 16.20 2.79 -13.98
C LEU A 5 15.93 3.96 -14.93
N GLU A 6 16.84 4.93 -14.98
CA GLU A 6 16.76 6.08 -15.88
C GLU A 6 16.81 5.66 -17.34
N ALA A 7 17.67 4.71 -17.69
CA ALA A 7 17.71 4.11 -19.04
C ALA A 7 16.42 3.38 -19.42
N ALA A 8 15.67 2.91 -18.43
CA ALA A 8 14.33 2.32 -18.61
C ALA A 8 13.18 3.36 -18.59
N GLY A 9 13.50 4.67 -18.56
CA GLY A 9 12.52 5.74 -18.53
C GLY A 9 11.94 6.05 -17.14
N VAL A 10 12.57 5.54 -16.08
CA VAL A 10 12.16 5.82 -14.70
C VAL A 10 12.89 7.04 -14.19
N GLN A 11 12.18 8.04 -13.70
CA GLN A 11 12.78 9.16 -13.00
C GLN A 11 13.17 8.75 -11.58
N VAL A 12 14.44 8.88 -11.24
CA VAL A 12 14.93 8.65 -9.87
C VAL A 12 14.88 9.96 -9.12
N LEU A 13 14.13 9.99 -8.03
CA LEU A 13 13.95 11.16 -7.16
C LEU A 13 14.60 10.88 -5.80
N ASP A 14 15.38 11.82 -5.32
CA ASP A 14 15.95 11.79 -3.97
C ASP A 14 14.98 12.51 -3.01
N CYS A 15 14.36 11.73 -2.13
CA CYS A 15 13.40 12.22 -1.16
C CYS A 15 13.97 12.05 0.25
N PRO A 16 14.08 13.11 1.06
CA PRO A 16 14.56 12.99 2.43
C PRO A 16 13.60 12.22 3.30
N PHE A 17 14.16 11.43 4.23
CA PHE A 17 13.39 10.82 5.32
C PHE A 17 13.59 11.67 6.58
N ASP A 18 12.94 12.81 6.63
CA ASP A 18 13.11 13.85 7.67
C ASP A 18 11.97 13.88 8.70
N HIS A 19 10.80 13.32 8.36
CA HIS A 19 9.65 13.18 9.26
C HIS A 19 9.07 11.75 9.17
N TYR A 20 7.96 11.45 9.88
CA TYR A 20 7.48 10.08 10.08
C TYR A 20 8.53 9.13 10.68
N ARG A 21 9.54 9.69 11.36
CA ARG A 21 10.58 8.88 12.00
C ARG A 21 10.02 8.21 13.25
N VAL A 22 10.28 6.93 13.36
CA VAL A 22 10.00 6.12 14.54
C VAL A 22 11.30 5.46 15.01
N ASP A 23 11.27 4.89 16.21
CA ASP A 23 12.42 4.16 16.74
C ASP A 23 12.88 3.09 15.75
N ALA A 24 14.17 3.08 15.41
CA ALA A 24 14.78 2.11 14.50
C ALA A 24 14.66 0.66 14.99
N ALA A 25 14.42 0.46 16.28
CA ALA A 25 14.15 -0.86 16.85
C ALA A 25 12.79 -1.44 16.48
N LEU A 26 11.85 -0.61 15.95
CA LEU A 26 10.60 -1.10 15.43
C LEU A 26 10.83 -1.85 14.11
N GLU A 27 10.28 -3.05 14.01
CA GLU A 27 10.47 -3.97 12.87
C GLU A 27 10.22 -3.29 11.51
N TRP A 28 9.20 -2.46 11.38
CA TRP A 28 8.81 -1.82 10.14
C TRP A 28 9.13 -0.32 10.10
N SER A 29 10.15 0.13 10.85
CA SER A 29 10.49 1.56 10.94
C SER A 29 10.75 2.22 9.59
N LEU A 30 11.38 1.50 8.64
CA LEU A 30 11.65 2.01 7.30
C LEU A 30 10.41 2.09 6.40
N ALA A 31 9.33 1.38 6.71
CA ALA A 31 8.10 1.43 5.93
C ALA A 31 7.43 2.80 5.97
N PHE A 32 7.68 3.59 7.03
CA PHE A 32 7.19 4.96 7.16
C PHE A 32 7.77 5.93 6.10
N TYR A 33 8.90 5.57 5.49
CA TYR A 33 9.51 6.38 4.42
C TYR A 33 8.54 6.63 3.26
N LYS A 34 7.65 5.69 2.95
CA LYS A 34 6.67 5.84 1.88
C LYS A 34 5.72 7.02 2.09
N LEU A 35 5.39 7.35 3.34
CA LEU A 35 4.57 8.52 3.67
C LEU A 35 5.33 9.82 3.38
N CYS A 36 6.61 9.91 3.77
CA CYS A 36 7.48 11.03 3.39
C CYS A 36 7.58 11.18 1.87
N ALA A 37 7.78 10.07 1.16
CA ALA A 37 7.90 10.07 -0.30
C ALA A 37 6.61 10.59 -0.97
N MET A 38 5.44 10.19 -0.49
CA MET A 38 4.16 10.68 -1.03
C MET A 38 4.01 12.19 -0.79
N GLU A 39 4.25 12.68 0.42
CA GLU A 39 4.17 14.10 0.73
C GLU A 39 5.18 14.91 -0.10
N TRP A 40 6.40 14.41 -0.24
CA TRP A 40 7.42 15.05 -1.06
C TRP A 40 6.99 15.15 -2.54
N VAL A 41 6.45 14.07 -3.12
CA VAL A 41 5.93 14.07 -4.49
C VAL A 41 4.79 15.07 -4.65
N LEU A 42 3.87 15.13 -3.69
CA LEU A 42 2.79 16.10 -3.71
C LEU A 42 3.28 17.56 -3.61
N ALA A 43 4.36 17.82 -2.89
CA ALA A 43 4.92 19.16 -2.75
C ALA A 43 5.78 19.61 -3.95
N HIS A 44 6.52 18.69 -4.57
CA HIS A 44 7.60 19.04 -5.52
C HIS A 44 7.30 18.65 -6.98
N THR A 45 6.16 18.06 -7.27
CA THR A 45 5.77 17.71 -8.64
C THR A 45 4.42 18.32 -9.01
N ALA A 46 4.06 18.31 -10.29
CA ALA A 46 2.79 18.82 -10.79
C ALA A 46 1.82 17.70 -11.25
N TYR A 47 2.09 16.44 -10.90
CA TYR A 47 1.22 15.34 -11.30
C TYR A 47 -0.18 15.48 -10.74
N ALA A 48 -1.19 15.40 -11.59
CA ALA A 48 -2.60 15.51 -11.20
C ALA A 48 -3.09 14.31 -10.39
N ARG A 49 -2.48 13.14 -10.61
CA ARG A 49 -2.78 11.88 -9.94
C ARG A 49 -1.48 11.18 -9.59
N CYS A 50 -1.44 10.51 -8.46
CA CYS A 50 -0.30 9.74 -8.00
C CYS A 50 -0.76 8.39 -7.45
N ALA A 51 0.11 7.40 -7.59
CA ALA A 51 -0.01 6.12 -6.90
C ALA A 51 1.34 5.76 -6.29
N LEU A 52 1.36 5.49 -5.00
CA LEU A 52 2.47 4.87 -4.32
C LEU A 52 2.28 3.35 -4.42
N LEU A 53 3.34 2.64 -4.78
CA LEU A 53 3.40 1.19 -4.79
C LEU A 53 4.63 0.72 -4.04
N ASP A 54 4.50 -0.39 -3.30
CA ASP A 54 5.66 -1.06 -2.73
C ASP A 54 6.57 -1.61 -3.85
N VAL A 55 7.88 -1.59 -3.61
CA VAL A 55 8.89 -2.00 -4.61
C VAL A 55 8.88 -3.50 -4.92
N ASP A 56 8.25 -4.30 -4.10
CA ASP A 56 8.09 -5.75 -4.28
C ASP A 56 6.76 -6.10 -4.98
N THR A 57 6.34 -5.23 -5.88
CA THR A 57 5.17 -5.43 -6.75
C THR A 57 5.58 -5.87 -8.17
N TYR A 58 4.69 -6.56 -8.83
CA TYR A 58 4.80 -6.96 -10.24
C TYR A 58 3.53 -6.57 -10.98
N THR A 59 3.65 -5.62 -11.92
CA THR A 59 2.54 -5.17 -12.76
C THR A 59 2.50 -6.01 -14.04
N GLN A 60 1.38 -6.67 -14.30
CA GLN A 60 1.19 -7.52 -15.47
C GLN A 60 0.25 -6.95 -16.52
N TYR A 61 -0.66 -6.05 -16.13
CA TYR A 61 -1.62 -5.41 -17.02
C TYR A 61 -1.69 -3.91 -16.77
N PRO A 62 -2.03 -3.10 -17.78
CA PRO A 62 -2.37 -1.71 -17.57
C PRO A 62 -3.53 -1.56 -16.57
N TYR A 63 -3.45 -0.54 -15.72
CA TYR A 63 -4.48 -0.22 -14.72
C TYR A 63 -5.09 1.17 -14.96
N THR A 64 -5.45 1.45 -16.20
CA THR A 64 -5.97 2.77 -16.61
C THR A 64 -7.26 3.17 -15.86
N ASP A 65 -8.12 2.19 -15.53
CA ASP A 65 -9.35 2.44 -14.79
C ASP A 65 -9.11 2.89 -13.34
N LEU A 66 -7.97 2.51 -12.74
CA LEU A 66 -7.56 2.98 -11.43
C LEU A 66 -7.51 4.52 -11.39
N TRP A 67 -7.05 5.16 -12.46
CA TRP A 67 -6.93 6.61 -12.51
C TRP A 67 -8.27 7.33 -12.52
N ARG A 68 -9.31 6.73 -13.12
CA ARG A 68 -10.67 7.26 -13.08
C ARG A 68 -11.24 7.18 -11.65
N GLU A 69 -11.05 6.06 -10.98
CA GLU A 69 -11.49 5.90 -9.59
C GLU A 69 -10.69 6.78 -8.62
N ALA A 70 -9.40 7.02 -8.91
CA ALA A 70 -8.55 7.91 -8.14
C ALA A 70 -9.01 9.38 -8.15
N ASP A 71 -9.77 9.81 -9.15
CA ASP A 71 -10.43 11.12 -9.16
C ASP A 71 -11.59 11.21 -8.15
N GLU A 72 -12.20 10.08 -7.84
CA GLU A 72 -13.38 10.03 -6.99
C GLU A 72 -13.07 9.70 -5.52
N ALA A 73 -12.01 8.93 -5.26
CA ALA A 73 -11.67 8.45 -3.93
C ALA A 73 -10.16 8.28 -3.75
N VAL A 74 -9.70 8.21 -2.50
CA VAL A 74 -8.41 7.59 -2.19
C VAL A 74 -8.59 6.08 -2.27
N LEU A 75 -7.70 5.42 -3.01
CA LEU A 75 -7.72 3.98 -3.24
C LEU A 75 -6.63 3.31 -2.41
N LEU A 76 -7.02 2.34 -1.59
CA LEU A 76 -6.15 1.58 -0.71
C LEU A 76 -6.38 0.08 -0.90
N TYR A 77 -5.33 -0.72 -0.77
CA TYR A 77 -5.52 -2.16 -0.73
C TYR A 77 -6.20 -2.58 0.57
N GLN A 78 -7.35 -3.21 0.48
CA GLN A 78 -8.02 -3.79 1.64
C GLN A 78 -7.51 -5.20 1.88
N VAL A 79 -6.90 -5.44 3.04
CA VAL A 79 -6.48 -6.77 3.46
C VAL A 79 -7.73 -7.59 3.80
N PRO A 80 -7.94 -8.75 3.13
CA PRO A 80 -9.18 -9.52 3.28
C PRO A 80 -9.17 -10.35 4.57
N HIS A 81 -9.36 -9.70 5.70
CA HIS A 81 -9.56 -10.42 6.95
C HIS A 81 -10.91 -10.07 7.59
N ALA A 82 -11.41 -10.99 8.39
CA ALA A 82 -12.51 -10.69 9.30
C ALA A 82 -12.07 -9.68 10.38
N ALA A 83 -13.00 -8.86 10.86
CA ALA A 83 -12.71 -7.80 11.85
C ALA A 83 -12.18 -8.35 13.19
N ASN A 84 -12.41 -9.61 13.50
CA ASN A 84 -11.91 -10.30 14.69
C ASN A 84 -10.51 -10.91 14.53
N GLN A 85 -9.92 -10.86 13.35
CA GLN A 85 -8.53 -11.28 13.17
C GLN A 85 -7.61 -10.44 14.06
N PRO A 86 -6.56 -11.03 14.63
CA PRO A 86 -5.71 -10.36 15.63
C PRO A 86 -5.18 -9.00 15.18
N MET A 87 -4.74 -8.88 13.93
CA MET A 87 -4.20 -7.62 13.40
C MET A 87 -5.29 -6.55 13.22
N ALA A 88 -6.44 -6.89 12.62
CA ALA A 88 -7.54 -5.95 12.45
C ALA A 88 -8.09 -5.48 13.82
N ALA A 89 -8.17 -6.40 14.78
CA ALA A 89 -8.57 -6.09 16.15
C ALA A 89 -7.53 -5.20 16.86
N ALA A 90 -6.23 -5.40 16.62
CA ALA A 90 -5.17 -4.57 17.19
C ALA A 90 -5.21 -3.14 16.64
N ILE A 91 -5.39 -2.96 15.33
CA ILE A 91 -5.60 -1.66 14.69
C ILE A 91 -6.76 -0.92 15.34
N SER A 92 -7.91 -1.58 15.52
CA SER A 92 -9.10 -0.99 16.13
C SER A 92 -8.85 -0.60 17.60
N ARG A 93 -8.20 -1.45 18.39
CA ARG A 93 -7.80 -1.13 19.78
C ARG A 93 -6.82 0.02 19.85
N ASN A 94 -5.82 0.07 18.99
CA ASN A 94 -4.84 1.15 18.94
C ASN A 94 -5.49 2.48 18.55
N TYR A 95 -6.45 2.46 17.62
CA TYR A 95 -7.24 3.64 17.31
C TYR A 95 -8.04 4.13 18.53
N ALA A 96 -8.73 3.22 19.24
CA ALA A 96 -9.48 3.57 20.45
C ALA A 96 -8.60 4.18 21.55
N ARG A 97 -7.34 3.74 21.67
CA ARG A 97 -6.36 4.35 22.58
C ARG A 97 -5.99 5.79 22.19
N LEU A 98 -5.98 6.11 20.90
CA LEU A 98 -5.69 7.46 20.42
C LEU A 98 -6.90 8.39 20.51
N TYR A 99 -8.06 7.92 20.12
CA TYR A 99 -9.22 8.79 19.87
C TYR A 99 -10.46 8.44 20.71
N GLY A 100 -10.41 7.35 21.45
CA GLY A 100 -11.57 6.85 22.21
C GLY A 100 -12.54 6.04 21.36
N GLY A 101 -13.68 5.68 21.94
CA GLY A 101 -14.74 4.93 21.29
C GLY A 101 -14.47 3.42 21.18
N GLN A 102 -15.32 2.74 20.42
CA GLN A 102 -15.20 1.32 20.10
C GLN A 102 -15.31 1.12 18.58
N PRO A 103 -14.34 1.65 17.80
CA PRO A 103 -14.39 1.54 16.35
C PRO A 103 -14.06 0.13 15.89
N VAL A 104 -14.59 -0.23 14.73
CA VAL A 104 -14.14 -1.40 13.97
C VAL A 104 -13.56 -0.88 12.66
N LEU A 105 -12.24 -0.88 12.54
CA LEU A 105 -11.56 -0.36 11.37
C LEU A 105 -11.35 -1.46 10.32
N THR A 106 -11.52 -1.08 9.06
CA THR A 106 -11.04 -1.89 7.94
C THR A 106 -9.52 -1.89 7.96
N HIS A 107 -8.92 -3.07 7.80
CA HIS A 107 -7.48 -3.18 7.64
C HIS A 107 -7.12 -2.84 6.19
N PHE A 108 -6.42 -1.73 5.99
CA PHE A 108 -5.79 -1.37 4.73
C PHE A 108 -4.29 -1.61 4.82
N GLY A 109 -3.74 -2.26 3.80
CA GLY A 109 -2.30 -2.42 3.67
C GLY A 109 -1.62 -1.17 3.12
N GLY A 110 -0.30 -1.08 3.32
CA GLY A 110 0.52 0.04 2.86
C GLY A 110 1.05 -0.08 1.42
N GLU A 111 0.74 -1.16 0.71
CA GLU A 111 1.32 -1.47 -0.60
C GLU A 111 0.78 -0.65 -1.76
N LEU A 112 -0.39 -0.04 -1.62
CA LEU A 112 -0.97 0.87 -2.61
C LEU A 112 -1.72 1.99 -1.91
N ILE A 113 -1.35 3.23 -2.27
CA ILE A 113 -2.08 4.46 -1.92
C ILE A 113 -2.19 5.26 -3.23
N ALA A 114 -3.39 5.40 -3.78
CA ALA A 114 -3.60 6.15 -5.02
C ALA A 114 -4.74 7.15 -4.90
N GLY A 115 -4.65 8.23 -5.66
CA GLY A 115 -5.69 9.27 -5.67
C GLY A 115 -5.32 10.45 -6.58
N SER A 116 -6.28 11.36 -6.78
CA SER A 116 -5.95 12.68 -7.30
C SER A 116 -5.13 13.46 -6.29
N ARG A 117 -4.35 14.43 -6.77
CA ARG A 117 -3.51 15.29 -5.92
C ARG A 117 -4.26 15.88 -4.73
N ALA A 118 -5.46 16.42 -4.96
CA ALA A 118 -6.26 17.05 -3.91
C ALA A 118 -6.66 16.03 -2.84
N ARG A 119 -7.13 14.85 -3.24
CA ARG A 119 -7.54 13.79 -2.32
C ARG A 119 -6.37 13.22 -1.53
N LEU A 120 -5.22 13.06 -2.20
CA LEU A 120 -4.00 12.61 -1.53
C LEU A 120 -3.48 13.64 -0.54
N ALA A 121 -3.56 14.95 -0.86
CA ALA A 121 -3.16 16.00 0.08
C ALA A 121 -4.00 15.95 1.36
N ASP A 122 -5.33 15.82 1.24
CA ASP A 122 -6.22 15.67 2.39
C ASP A 122 -5.93 14.39 3.18
N PHE A 123 -5.70 13.28 2.49
CA PHE A 123 -5.39 12.00 3.12
C PHE A 123 -4.05 12.02 3.85
N MET A 124 -3.02 12.61 3.24
CA MET A 124 -1.71 12.76 3.88
C MET A 124 -1.76 13.69 5.09
N ALA A 125 -2.59 14.73 5.05
CA ALA A 125 -2.83 15.57 6.24
C ALA A 125 -3.44 14.76 7.41
N GLU A 126 -4.36 13.82 7.12
CA GLU A 126 -4.85 12.88 8.14
C GLU A 126 -3.76 11.92 8.63
N CYS A 127 -2.92 11.39 7.73
CA CYS A 127 -1.78 10.55 8.12
C CYS A 127 -0.83 11.30 9.06
N ALA A 128 -0.49 12.54 8.74
CA ALA A 128 0.36 13.39 9.58
C ALA A 128 -0.28 13.67 10.95
N GLY A 129 -1.59 13.90 10.98
CA GLY A 129 -2.37 14.07 12.20
C GLY A 129 -2.34 12.82 13.09
N VAL A 130 -2.56 11.65 12.50
CA VAL A 130 -2.49 10.36 13.21
C VAL A 130 -1.09 10.12 13.76
N TYR A 131 -0.06 10.32 12.94
CA TYR A 131 1.34 10.16 13.36
C TYR A 131 1.70 11.06 14.54
N ARG A 132 1.30 12.34 14.50
CA ARG A 132 1.52 13.30 15.59
C ARG A 132 0.85 12.84 16.89
N THR A 133 -0.45 12.52 16.84
CA THR A 133 -1.20 12.03 18.01
C THR A 133 -0.61 10.75 18.58
N MET A 134 -0.16 9.85 17.71
CA MET A 134 0.51 8.61 18.08
C MET A 134 1.80 8.90 18.88
N ASN A 135 2.61 9.84 18.42
CA ASN A 135 3.85 10.23 19.11
C ASN A 135 3.58 10.94 20.43
N GLU A 136 2.64 11.89 20.47
CA GLU A 136 2.23 12.62 21.69
C GLU A 136 1.76 11.66 22.78
N LYS A 137 1.07 10.59 22.41
CA LYS A 137 0.58 9.57 23.35
C LYS A 137 1.56 8.40 23.58
N GLY A 138 2.75 8.45 22.98
CA GLY A 138 3.76 7.40 23.13
C GLY A 138 3.31 6.04 22.59
N LEU A 139 2.31 6.00 21.67
CA LEU A 139 1.84 4.75 21.12
C LEU A 139 2.81 4.26 20.03
N ARG A 140 3.12 2.96 20.07
CA ARG A 140 3.99 2.29 19.08
C ARG A 140 3.30 1.03 18.57
N PRO A 141 2.40 1.17 17.56
CA PRO A 141 1.68 0.03 17.00
C PRO A 141 2.65 -0.92 16.29
N HIS A 142 2.46 -2.21 16.48
CA HIS A 142 3.23 -3.24 15.78
C HIS A 142 2.92 -3.24 14.26
N GLU A 143 1.75 -2.76 13.89
CA GLU A 143 1.27 -2.67 12.50
C GLU A 143 1.99 -1.57 11.69
N GLY A 144 2.80 -0.75 12.35
CA GLY A 144 3.65 0.24 11.69
C GLY A 144 2.87 1.28 10.89
N ASP A 145 3.29 1.50 9.65
CA ASP A 145 2.67 2.44 8.72
C ASP A 145 1.23 2.04 8.33
N GLU A 146 0.91 0.74 8.33
CA GLU A 146 -0.45 0.26 8.07
C GLU A 146 -1.44 0.77 9.13
N PHE A 147 -1.02 0.92 10.39
CA PHE A 147 -1.86 1.54 11.41
C PHE A 147 -2.22 2.98 11.07
N ILE A 148 -1.23 3.80 10.64
CA ILE A 148 -1.47 5.19 10.24
C ILE A 148 -2.45 5.24 9.06
N THR A 149 -2.20 4.42 8.04
CA THR A 149 -3.06 4.33 6.85
C THR A 149 -4.50 3.98 7.21
N CYS A 150 -4.71 2.96 8.06
CA CYS A 150 -6.05 2.54 8.50
C CYS A 150 -6.75 3.63 9.32
N ALA A 151 -6.05 4.26 10.25
CA ALA A 151 -6.61 5.31 11.09
C ALA A 151 -6.95 6.56 10.26
N ALA A 152 -6.09 6.96 9.33
CA ALA A 152 -6.33 8.08 8.42
C ALA A 152 -7.51 7.79 7.46
N ALA A 153 -7.63 6.55 6.96
CA ALA A 153 -8.76 6.13 6.13
C ALA A 153 -10.08 6.23 6.89
N TYR A 154 -10.13 5.73 8.12
CA TYR A 154 -11.32 5.81 8.96
C TYR A 154 -11.71 7.28 9.27
N ARG A 155 -10.74 8.13 9.61
CA ARG A 155 -10.97 9.56 9.86
C ARG A 155 -11.43 10.29 8.60
N SER A 156 -10.87 9.96 7.44
CA SER A 156 -11.31 10.49 6.15
C SER A 156 -12.77 10.14 5.87
N LEU A 157 -13.16 8.89 6.08
CA LEU A 157 -14.55 8.45 5.92
C LEU A 157 -15.51 9.17 6.88
N LEU A 158 -15.14 9.34 8.16
CA LEU A 158 -15.93 10.11 9.12
C LEU A 158 -16.09 11.60 8.72
N ALA A 159 -15.11 12.15 8.02
CA ALA A 159 -15.16 13.51 7.47
C ALA A 159 -15.85 13.59 6.10
N GLY A 160 -16.50 12.52 5.62
CA GLY A 160 -17.18 12.47 4.33
C GLY A 160 -16.24 12.43 3.12
N ARG A 161 -14.94 12.18 3.32
CA ARG A 161 -13.97 12.04 2.24
C ARG A 161 -13.88 10.56 1.81
N PRO A 162 -14.18 10.24 0.54
CA PRO A 162 -14.30 8.85 0.12
C PRO A 162 -12.94 8.13 0.07
N VAL A 163 -12.93 6.93 0.66
CA VAL A 163 -11.85 5.95 0.58
C VAL A 163 -12.46 4.66 0.04
N ARG A 164 -11.82 4.02 -0.94
CA ARG A 164 -12.31 2.79 -1.59
C ARG A 164 -11.23 1.72 -1.60
N ALA A 165 -11.66 0.45 -1.67
CA ALA A 165 -10.76 -0.68 -1.82
C ALA A 165 -10.24 -0.78 -3.26
N ALA A 166 -8.91 -0.94 -3.40
CA ALA A 166 -8.23 -1.11 -4.68
C ALA A 166 -8.04 -2.58 -5.08
N ASN A 167 -8.79 -3.50 -4.46
CA ASN A 167 -8.60 -4.95 -4.63
C ASN A 167 -8.86 -5.45 -6.05
N ALA A 168 -9.56 -4.69 -6.88
CA ALA A 168 -9.69 -4.98 -8.31
C ALA A 168 -8.36 -4.80 -9.09
N TYR A 169 -7.43 -4.01 -8.55
CA TYR A 169 -6.17 -3.66 -9.21
C TYR A 169 -4.96 -4.35 -8.64
N ILE A 170 -4.92 -4.60 -7.33
CA ILE A 170 -3.76 -5.16 -6.63
C ILE A 170 -4.17 -6.30 -5.69
N PHE A 171 -3.32 -7.32 -5.63
CA PHE A 171 -3.49 -8.44 -4.71
C PHE A 171 -2.17 -8.78 -4.00
N ARG A 172 -2.25 -8.98 -2.67
CA ARG A 172 -1.12 -9.36 -1.82
C ARG A 172 -0.99 -10.88 -1.74
N TYR A 173 0.13 -11.41 -2.24
CA TYR A 173 0.47 -12.82 -2.13
C TYR A 173 1.46 -13.06 -1.00
N TRP A 174 1.01 -13.67 0.06
CA TRP A 174 1.91 -14.19 1.07
C TRP A 174 2.42 -15.59 0.66
N VAL A 175 3.75 -15.78 0.65
CA VAL A 175 4.34 -17.09 0.39
C VAL A 175 3.91 -18.06 1.46
N GLY A 176 3.36 -19.22 1.04
CA GLY A 176 2.83 -20.25 1.94
C GLY A 176 1.38 -20.04 2.36
N ALA A 177 0.76 -18.92 2.03
CA ALA A 177 -0.65 -18.68 2.33
C ALA A 177 -1.57 -19.25 1.24
N ARG A 178 -1.55 -20.58 1.04
CA ARG A 178 -2.59 -21.30 0.26
C ARG A 178 -4.01 -20.85 0.67
N PHE A 179 -4.15 -20.44 1.91
CA PHE A 179 -5.38 -19.94 2.49
C PHE A 179 -5.95 -18.71 1.76
N TYR A 180 -5.11 -17.74 1.38
CA TYR A 180 -5.57 -16.55 0.64
C TYR A 180 -6.03 -16.90 -0.78
N PHE A 181 -5.44 -17.93 -1.35
CA PHE A 181 -5.76 -18.39 -2.69
C PHE A 181 -7.11 -19.09 -2.77
N VAL A 182 -7.47 -19.82 -1.73
CA VAL A 182 -8.71 -20.60 -1.68
C VAL A 182 -9.87 -19.76 -1.19
N SER A 183 -9.62 -18.77 -0.32
CA SER A 183 -10.67 -18.00 0.35
C SER A 183 -11.11 -16.75 -0.42
N THR A 184 -10.39 -16.33 -1.45
CA THR A 184 -10.70 -15.13 -2.20
C THR A 184 -10.90 -15.46 -3.68
N ASN A 185 -12.06 -15.12 -4.23
CA ASN A 185 -12.35 -15.22 -5.66
C ASN A 185 -11.46 -14.28 -6.51
N TYR A 186 -10.61 -13.48 -5.88
CA TYR A 186 -9.64 -12.60 -6.55
C TYR A 186 -8.66 -13.34 -7.45
N CYS A 187 -8.45 -14.64 -7.25
CA CYS A 187 -7.62 -15.47 -8.11
C CYS A 187 -8.16 -15.57 -9.55
N ASN A 188 -9.45 -15.33 -9.73
CA ASN A 188 -10.11 -15.43 -11.03
C ASN A 188 -10.21 -14.07 -11.73
N ASP A 189 -10.02 -12.98 -11.01
CA ASP A 189 -10.12 -11.64 -11.56
C ASP A 189 -8.80 -11.19 -12.19
N PRO A 190 -8.83 -10.35 -13.24
CA PRO A 190 -7.64 -9.85 -13.90
C PRO A 190 -6.96 -8.77 -13.03
N VAL A 191 -6.39 -9.18 -11.90
CA VAL A 191 -5.60 -8.30 -11.05
C VAL A 191 -4.40 -7.79 -11.83
N CYS A 192 -4.23 -6.47 -11.86
CA CYS A 192 -3.18 -5.82 -12.64
C CYS A 192 -1.81 -5.92 -11.95
N ILE A 193 -1.80 -5.87 -10.61
CA ILE A 193 -0.60 -5.74 -9.79
C ILE A 193 -0.57 -6.87 -8.76
N PHE A 194 0.53 -7.60 -8.69
CA PHE A 194 0.81 -8.56 -7.63
C PHE A 194 1.81 -7.97 -6.65
N HIS A 195 1.46 -7.88 -5.38
CA HIS A 195 2.38 -7.59 -4.30
C HIS A 195 2.91 -8.89 -3.70
N LEU A 196 4.24 -9.05 -3.65
CA LEU A 196 4.94 -10.30 -3.31
C LEU A 196 5.85 -10.14 -2.08
N PRO A 197 5.32 -9.78 -0.90
CA PRO A 197 6.15 -9.42 0.26
C PRO A 197 7.03 -10.56 0.75
N GLY A 198 6.54 -11.80 0.72
CA GLY A 198 7.32 -12.98 1.08
C GLY A 198 8.10 -13.60 -0.08
N GLY A 199 7.78 -13.23 -1.31
CA GLY A 199 8.33 -13.80 -2.54
C GLY A 199 9.35 -12.95 -3.27
N LYS A 200 9.63 -11.74 -2.77
CA LYS A 200 10.46 -10.74 -3.46
C LYS A 200 11.84 -11.25 -3.89
N ASN A 201 12.48 -12.08 -3.12
CA ASN A 201 13.80 -12.59 -3.42
C ASN A 201 13.84 -13.70 -4.47
N ARG A 202 12.75 -14.42 -4.68
CA ARG A 202 12.67 -15.56 -5.62
C ARG A 202 11.71 -15.29 -6.76
N GLN A 203 10.47 -15.03 -6.45
CA GLN A 203 9.38 -14.91 -7.44
C GLN A 203 9.59 -13.71 -8.37
N LEU A 204 9.89 -12.52 -7.85
CA LEU A 204 10.17 -11.35 -8.67
C LEU A 204 11.36 -11.56 -9.60
N ARG A 205 12.44 -12.19 -9.13
CA ARG A 205 13.60 -12.53 -9.99
C ARG A 205 13.22 -13.47 -11.12
N VAL A 206 12.37 -14.46 -10.86
CA VAL A 206 11.90 -15.40 -11.89
C VAL A 206 11.02 -14.69 -12.90
N LEU A 207 10.08 -13.86 -12.44
CA LEU A 207 9.20 -13.05 -13.31
C LEU A 207 10.02 -12.10 -14.18
N TYR A 208 10.96 -11.36 -13.60
CA TYR A 208 11.86 -10.46 -14.31
C TYR A 208 12.69 -11.19 -15.38
N ARG A 209 13.34 -12.30 -15.03
CA ARG A 209 14.15 -13.08 -15.99
C ARG A 209 13.32 -13.61 -17.15
N ARG A 210 12.08 -14.01 -16.89
CA ARG A 210 11.17 -14.46 -17.95
C ARG A 210 10.78 -13.32 -18.86
N TYR A 211 10.45 -12.16 -18.31
CA TYR A 211 10.16 -10.96 -19.09
C TYR A 211 11.37 -10.55 -19.93
N ALA A 212 12.55 -10.42 -19.32
CA ALA A 212 13.78 -10.03 -19.98
C ALA A 212 14.17 -10.99 -21.14
N LYS A 213 13.90 -12.30 -20.98
CA LYS A 213 14.17 -13.31 -22.01
C LYS A 213 13.18 -13.32 -23.17
N ARG A 214 11.93 -12.98 -22.93
CA ARG A 214 10.83 -13.17 -23.91
C ARG A 214 10.26 -11.86 -24.46
N GLY A 215 10.57 -10.72 -23.85
CA GLY A 215 9.96 -9.43 -24.17
C GLY A 215 8.45 -9.37 -23.89
N ALA A 216 7.90 -10.35 -23.15
CA ALA A 216 6.48 -10.46 -22.87
C ALA A 216 6.22 -10.98 -21.46
N PHE A 217 5.13 -10.52 -20.86
CA PHE A 217 4.67 -11.01 -19.57
C PHE A 217 4.28 -12.49 -19.64
N PRO A 218 4.59 -13.28 -18.59
CA PRO A 218 4.14 -14.66 -18.54
C PRO A 218 2.60 -14.70 -18.44
N PRO A 219 1.96 -15.75 -19.00
CA PRO A 219 0.53 -15.96 -18.82
C PRO A 219 0.15 -16.00 -17.34
N ARG A 220 -1.04 -15.50 -17.02
CA ARG A 220 -1.58 -15.39 -15.66
C ARG A 220 -1.44 -16.67 -14.83
N GLU A 221 -1.79 -17.82 -15.40
CA GLU A 221 -1.72 -19.11 -14.73
C GLU A 221 -0.28 -19.47 -14.31
N LYS A 222 0.71 -19.00 -15.09
CA LYS A 222 2.13 -19.17 -14.74
C LYS A 222 2.57 -18.23 -13.63
N VAL A 223 2.01 -17.01 -13.58
CA VAL A 223 2.29 -16.10 -12.47
C VAL A 223 1.76 -16.68 -11.18
N TYR A 224 0.53 -17.16 -11.15
CA TYR A 224 -0.07 -17.81 -9.99
C TYR A 224 0.76 -18.99 -9.49
N ARG A 225 1.17 -19.91 -10.37
CA ARG A 225 2.01 -21.06 -10.00
C ARG A 225 3.38 -20.69 -9.45
N LEU A 226 3.89 -19.50 -9.74
CA LEU A 226 5.15 -19.01 -9.23
C LEU A 226 5.01 -18.32 -7.87
N CYS A 227 3.84 -17.72 -7.62
CA CYS A 227 3.56 -16.96 -6.41
C CYS A 227 2.93 -17.82 -5.30
N CYS A 228 2.44 -19.00 -5.63
CA CYS A 228 1.84 -19.99 -4.73
C CYS A 228 2.73 -21.22 -4.56
#